data_d06b4328930b617fccd9e579eac47cbc
#
_entry.id   d06b4328930b617fccd9e579eac47cbc
#
_cell.length_a   1.000
_cell.length_b   1.000
_cell.length_c   1.000
_cell.angle_alpha   90.00
_cell.angle_beta   90.00
_cell.angle_gamma   90.00
#
_symmetry.space_group_name_H-M   'P 1'
#
loop_
_entity.id
_entity.type
_entity.pdbx_description
1 polymer ?
#
loop_
_entity_poly.entity_id
_entity_poly.type
_entity_poly.pdbx_seq_one_letter_code
_entity_poly.pdbx_strand_id
1 'polypeptide(L)'
;AGIGAQIACETDPVLVIVGDGGILYTLTELATAHEEVKGALVILLWNNQALGQIRDDMLARNIEPIGVLPKAPRFEDLCKGFNCPYANAQNLLECEKWKRKLINVEPINIYELGIYSIRKIKSYNNYCFK
;
A
#
# COMPACT_ATOMS: atom_id res chain seq x y z
N ALA A 1 -5.83 -12.15 -1.63
CA ALA A 1 -5.15 -12.53 -2.89
C ALA A 1 -3.62 -12.54 -2.70
N GLY A 2 -2.98 -11.44 -2.26
CA GLY A 2 -1.52 -11.34 -2.14
C GLY A 2 -0.89 -12.39 -1.21
N ILE A 3 -1.49 -12.65 -0.05
CA ILE A 3 -1.05 -13.69 0.88
C ILE A 3 -1.10 -15.06 0.20
N GLY A 4 -2.24 -15.39 -0.46
CA GLY A 4 -2.36 -16.66 -1.18
C GLY A 4 -1.36 -16.80 -2.33
N ALA A 5 -1.04 -15.70 -3.02
CA ALA A 5 -0.01 -15.70 -4.05
C ALA A 5 1.38 -16.00 -3.46
N GLN A 6 1.71 -15.40 -2.30
CA GLN A 6 3.00 -15.63 -1.65
C GLN A 6 3.12 -17.04 -1.06
N ILE A 7 2.04 -17.62 -0.55
CA ILE A 7 2.01 -19.02 -0.10
C ILE A 7 2.23 -19.97 -1.28
N ALA A 8 1.63 -19.66 -2.43
CA ALA A 8 1.79 -20.47 -3.64
C ALA A 8 3.15 -20.33 -4.32
N CYS A 9 3.86 -19.22 -4.09
CA CYS A 9 5.13 -18.87 -4.72
C CYS A 9 6.13 -18.43 -3.64
N GLU A 10 6.65 -19.38 -2.87
CA GLU A 10 7.50 -19.09 -1.70
C GLU A 10 8.85 -18.46 -2.06
N THR A 11 9.36 -18.69 -3.28
CA THR A 11 10.70 -18.26 -3.70
C THR A 11 10.73 -16.87 -4.31
N ASP A 12 9.63 -16.42 -4.91
CA ASP A 12 9.58 -15.14 -5.60
C ASP A 12 8.86 -14.08 -4.73
N PRO A 13 9.36 -12.85 -4.70
CA PRO A 13 8.72 -11.78 -3.94
C PRO A 13 7.37 -11.39 -4.57
N VAL A 14 6.35 -11.25 -3.75
CA VAL A 14 5.01 -10.78 -4.16
C VAL A 14 4.85 -9.32 -3.76
N LEU A 15 4.51 -8.47 -4.73
CA LEU A 15 4.15 -7.07 -4.50
C LEU A 15 2.62 -6.89 -4.56
N VAL A 16 2.04 -6.41 -3.48
CA VAL A 16 0.63 -6.03 -3.40
C VAL A 16 0.52 -4.51 -3.40
N ILE A 17 -0.28 -3.97 -4.32
CA ILE A 17 -0.61 -2.54 -4.32
C ILE A 17 -2.05 -2.39 -3.83
N VAL A 18 -2.26 -1.60 -2.78
CA VAL A 18 -3.57 -1.43 -2.14
C VAL A 18 -3.78 0.01 -1.69
N GLY A 19 -5.01 0.52 -1.82
CA GLY A 19 -5.40 1.84 -1.28
C GLY A 19 -5.62 1.80 0.23
N ASP A 20 -5.52 2.98 0.86
CA ASP A 20 -5.77 3.18 2.30
C ASP A 20 -7.17 2.70 2.75
N GLY A 21 -8.21 3.00 1.97
CA GLY A 21 -9.54 2.46 2.23
C GLY A 21 -9.61 0.94 2.03
N GLY A 22 -8.99 0.42 0.97
CA GLY A 22 -9.03 -0.99 0.62
C GLY A 22 -8.36 -1.91 1.64
N ILE A 23 -7.21 -1.51 2.18
CA ILE A 23 -6.49 -2.33 3.17
C ILE A 23 -7.27 -2.48 4.47
N LEU A 24 -8.06 -1.48 4.86
CA LEU A 24 -8.83 -1.50 6.11
C LEU A 24 -9.88 -2.62 6.14
N TYR A 25 -10.39 -3.03 4.98
CA TYR A 25 -11.35 -4.15 4.90
C TYR A 25 -10.69 -5.52 5.18
N THR A 26 -9.38 -5.61 5.02
CA THR A 26 -8.64 -6.88 5.14
C THR A 26 -7.42 -6.75 6.05
N LEU A 27 -7.39 -5.75 6.90
CA LEU A 27 -6.23 -5.45 7.76
C LEU A 27 -5.89 -6.62 8.71
N THR A 28 -6.91 -7.33 9.18
CA THR A 28 -6.75 -8.51 10.04
C THR A 28 -5.98 -9.66 9.39
N GLU A 29 -5.96 -9.69 8.05
CA GLU A 29 -5.18 -10.68 7.29
C GLU A 29 -3.66 -10.49 7.43
N LEU A 30 -3.21 -9.38 8.00
CA LEU A 30 -1.79 -9.22 8.36
C LEU A 30 -1.37 -10.22 9.44
N ALA A 31 -2.28 -10.64 10.33
CA ALA A 31 -2.00 -11.69 11.29
C ALA A 31 -1.78 -13.04 10.56
N THR A 32 -2.68 -13.39 9.64
CA THR A 32 -2.52 -14.59 8.80
C THR A 32 -1.24 -14.54 7.99
N ALA A 33 -0.92 -13.36 7.43
CA ALA A 33 0.31 -13.19 6.68
C ALA A 33 1.55 -13.44 7.54
N HIS A 34 1.54 -12.95 8.79
CA HIS A 34 2.65 -13.14 9.73
C HIS A 34 2.87 -14.61 10.13
N GLU A 35 1.80 -15.39 10.19
CA GLU A 35 1.85 -16.81 10.53
C GLU A 35 2.24 -17.70 9.33
N GLU A 36 1.71 -17.41 8.14
CA GLU A 36 1.74 -18.33 7.00
C GLU A 36 2.77 -17.95 5.92
N VAL A 37 3.14 -16.68 5.82
CA VAL A 37 4.03 -16.22 4.74
C VAL A 37 5.49 -16.47 5.12
N LYS A 38 6.19 -17.27 4.31
CA LYS A 38 7.62 -17.55 4.45
C LYS A 38 8.50 -16.76 3.47
N GLY A 39 7.93 -16.37 2.35
CA GLY A 39 8.60 -15.57 1.32
C GLY A 39 8.42 -14.07 1.52
N ALA A 40 8.94 -13.27 0.60
CA ALA A 40 8.91 -11.82 0.68
C ALA A 40 7.57 -11.25 0.19
N LEU A 41 6.68 -10.88 1.11
CA LEU A 41 5.44 -10.16 0.80
C LEU A 41 5.63 -8.65 1.04
N VAL A 42 5.56 -7.87 -0.03
CA VAL A 42 5.67 -6.42 0.02
C VAL A 42 4.31 -5.79 -0.24
N ILE A 43 3.85 -4.95 0.67
CA ILE A 43 2.59 -4.22 0.54
C ILE A 43 2.90 -2.75 0.30
N LEU A 44 2.56 -2.27 -0.90
CA LEU A 44 2.63 -0.86 -1.25
C LEU A 44 1.27 -0.21 -0.97
N LEU A 45 1.22 0.55 0.11
CA LEU A 45 0.02 1.25 0.56
C LEU A 45 -0.09 2.61 -0.13
N TRP A 46 -1.09 2.75 -0.99
CA TRP A 46 -1.40 4.00 -1.66
C TRP A 46 -2.37 4.83 -0.83
N ASN A 47 -1.84 5.74 -0.01
CA ASN A 47 -2.63 6.57 0.89
C ASN A 47 -2.97 7.92 0.26
N ASN A 48 -4.19 8.07 -0.21
CA ASN A 48 -4.73 9.34 -0.74
C ASN A 48 -5.78 9.97 0.20
N GLN A 49 -6.01 9.37 1.37
CA GLN A 49 -6.99 9.81 2.37
C GLN A 49 -8.41 9.95 1.81
N ALA A 50 -8.77 9.09 0.87
CA ALA A 50 -10.06 9.11 0.23
C ALA A 50 -10.43 7.76 -0.39
N LEU A 51 -11.71 7.48 -0.49
CA LEU A 51 -12.26 6.53 -1.46
C LEU A 51 -12.32 7.23 -2.83
N GLY A 52 -11.13 7.50 -3.41
CA GLY A 52 -10.95 8.46 -4.49
C GLY A 52 -11.78 8.15 -5.72
N GLN A 53 -11.84 6.88 -6.15
CA GLN A 53 -12.64 6.48 -7.31
C GLN A 53 -14.14 6.74 -7.09
N ILE A 54 -14.64 6.37 -5.90
CA ILE A 54 -16.07 6.58 -5.57
C ILE A 54 -16.39 8.07 -5.55
N ARG A 55 -15.53 8.88 -4.95
CA ARG A 55 -15.69 10.34 -4.94
C ARG A 55 -15.76 10.91 -6.36
N ASP A 56 -14.84 10.51 -7.22
CA ASP A 56 -14.75 11.02 -8.58
C ASP A 56 -15.96 10.57 -9.41
N ASP A 57 -16.44 9.35 -9.22
CA ASP A 57 -17.67 8.83 -9.85
C ASP A 57 -18.94 9.57 -9.37
N MET A 58 -19.02 9.93 -8.09
CA MET A 58 -20.11 10.74 -7.55
C MET A 58 -20.11 12.14 -8.17
N LEU A 59 -18.95 12.81 -8.21
CA LEU A 59 -18.80 14.13 -8.82
C LEU A 59 -19.16 14.12 -10.31
N ALA A 60 -18.74 13.10 -11.05
CA ALA A 60 -19.07 12.94 -12.47
C ALA A 60 -20.58 12.81 -12.73
N ARG A 61 -21.31 12.32 -11.74
CA ARG A 61 -22.78 12.18 -11.78
C ARG A 61 -23.54 13.34 -11.11
N ASN A 62 -22.85 14.43 -10.76
CA ASN A 62 -23.40 15.56 -10.00
C ASN A 62 -24.03 15.14 -8.64
N ILE A 63 -23.48 14.10 -8.00
CA ILE A 63 -23.84 13.66 -6.66
C ILE A 63 -22.86 14.27 -5.68
N GLU A 64 -23.35 14.88 -4.60
CA GLU A 64 -22.49 15.39 -3.53
C GLU A 64 -21.70 14.23 -2.88
N PRO A 65 -20.36 14.31 -2.78
CA PRO A 65 -19.55 13.26 -2.19
C PRO A 65 -19.75 13.15 -0.68
N ILE A 66 -20.44 12.11 -0.22
CA ILE A 66 -20.70 11.84 1.20
C ILE A 66 -19.99 10.54 1.59
N GLY A 67 -19.28 10.55 2.74
CA GLY A 67 -18.63 9.37 3.31
C GLY A 67 -17.38 8.89 2.55
N VAL A 68 -16.89 9.64 1.59
CA VAL A 68 -15.75 9.25 0.72
C VAL A 68 -14.40 9.81 1.16
N LEU A 69 -14.37 10.56 2.27
CA LEU A 69 -13.16 11.09 2.89
C LEU A 69 -13.03 10.55 4.32
N PRO A 70 -12.85 9.24 4.50
CA PRO A 70 -12.64 8.65 5.81
C PRO A 70 -11.32 9.16 6.39
N LYS A 71 -11.30 9.37 7.72
CA LYS A 71 -10.03 9.62 8.41
C LYS A 71 -9.24 8.31 8.44
N ALA A 72 -8.16 8.23 7.68
CA ALA A 72 -7.27 7.10 7.74
C ALA A 72 -6.62 7.00 9.13
N PRO A 73 -6.49 5.78 9.69
CA PRO A 73 -5.73 5.57 10.91
C PRO A 73 -4.23 5.81 10.66
N ARG A 74 -3.46 5.88 11.73
CA ARG A 74 -2.00 5.87 11.61
C ARG A 74 -1.53 4.46 11.27
N PHE A 75 -1.22 4.22 10.00
CA PHE A 75 -0.80 2.90 9.52
C PHE A 75 0.48 2.41 10.19
N GLU A 76 1.38 3.31 10.55
CA GLU A 76 2.58 2.98 11.33
C GLU A 76 2.23 2.26 12.65
N ASP A 77 1.23 2.77 13.40
CA ASP A 77 0.83 2.17 14.67
C ASP A 77 0.13 0.82 14.47
N LEU A 78 -0.67 0.70 13.41
CA LEU A 78 -1.28 -0.57 13.05
C LEU A 78 -0.23 -1.61 12.66
N CYS A 79 0.74 -1.24 11.85
CA CYS A 79 1.83 -2.13 11.46
C CYS A 79 2.65 -2.58 12.68
N LYS A 80 2.93 -1.69 13.63
CA LYS A 80 3.57 -2.04 14.91
C LYS A 80 2.74 -3.07 15.69
N GLY A 81 1.41 -2.90 15.74
CA GLY A 81 0.50 -3.84 16.40
C GLY A 81 0.53 -5.24 15.80
N PHE A 82 0.79 -5.36 14.50
CA PHE A 82 0.94 -6.65 13.79
C PHE A 82 2.40 -7.11 13.67
N ASN A 83 3.36 -6.44 14.32
CA ASN A 83 4.81 -6.70 14.17
C ASN A 83 5.30 -6.66 12.71
N CYS A 84 4.65 -5.88 11.87
CA CYS A 84 5.03 -5.71 10.47
C CYS A 84 5.97 -4.51 10.31
N PRO A 85 7.14 -4.66 9.69
CA PRO A 85 7.99 -3.54 9.33
C PRO A 85 7.25 -2.53 8.44
N TYR A 86 7.41 -1.26 8.75
CA TYR A 86 6.73 -0.17 8.07
C TYR A 86 7.71 0.95 7.71
N ALA A 87 7.55 1.53 6.53
CA ALA A 87 8.23 2.75 6.14
C ALA A 87 7.32 3.67 5.33
N ASN A 88 7.43 4.97 5.56
CA ASN A 88 6.67 5.99 4.82
C ASN A 88 7.61 6.76 3.90
N ALA A 89 7.29 6.79 2.60
CA ALA A 89 8.03 7.61 1.63
C ALA A 89 7.46 9.02 1.60
N GLN A 90 8.28 9.96 1.99
CA GLN A 90 7.99 11.40 1.86
C GLN A 90 8.32 11.94 0.47
N ASN A 91 9.13 11.20 -0.31
CA ASN A 91 9.58 11.63 -1.64
C ASN A 91 10.02 10.46 -2.52
N LEU A 92 10.20 10.72 -3.83
CA LEU A 92 10.61 9.72 -4.82
C LEU A 92 11.99 9.11 -4.57
N LEU A 93 12.92 9.86 -3.99
CA LEU A 93 14.26 9.36 -3.68
C LEU A 93 14.22 8.26 -2.60
N GLU A 94 13.30 8.38 -1.66
CA GLU A 94 13.07 7.33 -0.66
C GLU A 94 12.44 6.10 -1.30
N CYS A 95 11.49 6.27 -2.23
CA CYS A 95 10.92 5.17 -3.00
C CYS A 95 12.00 4.41 -3.80
N GLU A 96 12.96 5.12 -4.40
CA GLU A 96 14.08 4.48 -5.12
C GLU A 96 15.04 3.71 -4.20
N LYS A 97 15.27 4.22 -2.98
CA LYS A 97 16.02 3.47 -1.98
C LYS A 97 15.32 2.18 -1.57
N TRP A 98 13.99 2.18 -1.57
CA TRP A 98 13.22 0.97 -1.28
C TRP A 98 13.33 -0.08 -2.37
N LYS A 99 13.38 0.29 -3.66
CA LYS A 99 13.61 -0.65 -4.76
C LYS A 99 14.83 -1.54 -4.50
N ARG A 100 15.91 -0.97 -3.96
CA ARG A 100 17.13 -1.74 -3.65
C ARG A 100 16.99 -2.62 -2.41
N LYS A 101 16.11 -2.25 -1.47
CA LYS A 101 15.81 -3.05 -0.28
C LYS A 101 14.82 -4.18 -0.55
N LEU A 102 13.93 -4.04 -1.54
CA LEU A 102 12.93 -5.04 -1.91
C LEU A 102 13.52 -6.38 -2.33
N ILE A 103 14.81 -6.41 -2.71
CA ILE A 103 15.51 -7.63 -3.16
C ILE A 103 16.06 -8.46 -1.97
N ASN A 104 16.19 -7.86 -0.77
CA ASN A 104 16.74 -8.50 0.43
C ASN A 104 15.79 -8.36 1.64
N VAL A 105 14.53 -8.71 1.47
CA VAL A 105 13.47 -8.33 2.41
C VAL A 105 13.12 -9.45 3.39
N GLU A 106 12.90 -9.07 4.64
CA GLU A 106 12.21 -9.88 5.64
C GLU A 106 10.79 -10.26 5.19
N PRO A 107 10.16 -11.30 5.78
CA PRO A 107 8.96 -11.94 5.20
C PRO A 107 7.81 -10.99 4.87
N ILE A 108 7.61 -9.91 5.65
CA ILE A 108 6.50 -8.97 5.38
C ILE A 108 6.99 -7.54 5.57
N ASN A 109 6.74 -6.67 4.59
CA ASN A 109 7.07 -5.25 4.68
C ASN A 109 5.97 -4.38 4.12
N ILE A 110 5.66 -3.28 4.80
CA ILE A 110 4.65 -2.32 4.38
C ILE A 110 5.31 -0.97 4.10
N TYR A 111 5.09 -0.47 2.89
CA TYR A 111 5.59 0.83 2.44
C TYR A 111 4.42 1.75 2.10
N GLU A 112 4.29 2.86 2.82
CA GLU A 112 3.24 3.84 2.56
C GLU A 112 3.72 4.95 1.63
N LEU A 113 2.91 5.23 0.59
CA LEU A 113 3.04 6.38 -0.29
C LEU A 113 1.96 7.42 0.07
N GLY A 114 2.35 8.51 0.70
CA GLY A 114 1.45 9.59 1.04
C GLY A 114 1.07 10.47 -0.16
N ILE A 115 0.08 11.34 0.03
CA ILE A 115 -0.50 12.23 -1.00
C ILE A 115 0.55 13.06 -1.76
N TYR A 116 1.57 13.54 -1.09
CA TYR A 116 2.63 14.35 -1.71
C TYR A 116 3.48 13.54 -2.70
N SER A 117 3.80 12.30 -2.35
CA SER A 117 4.54 11.39 -3.22
C SER A 117 3.72 11.00 -4.44
N ILE A 118 2.43 10.74 -4.26
CA ILE A 118 1.48 10.40 -5.32
C ILE A 118 1.33 11.52 -6.35
N ARG A 119 1.21 12.77 -5.91
CA ARG A 119 1.12 13.94 -6.81
C ARG A 119 2.36 14.11 -7.66
N LYS A 120 3.55 13.87 -7.11
CA LYS A 120 4.80 13.90 -7.87
C LYS A 120 4.90 12.74 -8.87
N ILE A 121 4.49 11.54 -8.52
CA ILE A 121 4.47 10.40 -9.45
C ILE A 121 3.55 10.68 -10.64
N LYS A 122 2.36 11.26 -10.43
CA LYS A 122 1.47 11.66 -11.53
C LYS A 122 2.07 12.70 -12.49
N SER A 123 2.96 13.58 -12.00
CA SER A 123 3.66 14.54 -12.86
C SER A 123 4.82 13.94 -13.66
N TYR A 124 5.29 12.74 -13.28
CA TYR A 124 6.38 11.99 -13.95
C TYR A 124 5.89 10.86 -14.85
N ASN A 125 4.58 10.77 -15.12
CA ASN A 125 3.92 9.66 -15.83
C ASN A 125 4.39 9.37 -17.27
N ASN A 126 5.45 10.03 -17.75
CA ASN A 126 6.07 9.72 -19.05
C ASN A 126 7.32 8.82 -18.95
N TYR A 127 7.81 8.44 -17.76
CA TYR A 127 9.13 7.79 -17.65
C TYR A 127 9.24 6.56 -16.74
N CYS A 128 8.21 6.14 -15.98
CA CYS A 128 8.37 5.10 -14.97
C CYS A 128 7.69 3.76 -15.23
N PHE A 129 6.94 3.59 -16.31
CA PHE A 129 6.31 2.31 -16.69
C PHE A 129 6.53 2.03 -18.19
N LYS A 130 7.76 1.78 -18.54
CA LYS A 130 8.12 1.05 -19.75
C LYS A 130 8.93 -0.16 -19.37
#